data_9e704da090e8a3c3f7a326d466129954
#
_entry.id   9e704da090e8a3c3f7a326d466129954
#
_cell.length_a   1.000
_cell.length_b   1.000
_cell.length_c   1.000
_cell.angle_alpha   90.00
_cell.angle_beta   90.00
_cell.angle_gamma   90.00
#
_symmetry.space_group_name_H-M   'P 1'
#
loop_
_entity.id
_entity.type
_entity.pdbx_description
1 polymer ?
#
loop_
_entity_poly.entity_id
_entity_poly.type
_entity_poly.pdbx_seq_one_letter_code
_entity_poly.pdbx_strand_id
1 'polypeptide(L)'
;VDATKQYDINEAIALLKELATAKFVESVDVAVNLGIDARKSDQNVRGATVLPHGTGRSVRVAVFTQGANAEAAKAAGAELVGMEDLADQIKKGEMNFDVVIASPDAMRVVGQLGQVLGPRGLMPNPKVGTVTPNVAEAVKNAKAGQVRYRNDKNGIIHTTIGKVDFD
;
A
#
# COMPACT_ATOMS: atom_id res chain seq x y z
N VAL A 1 15.54 3.72 26.77
CA VAL A 1 14.08 3.45 26.69
C VAL A 1 13.68 2.51 27.84
N ASP A 2 12.64 2.87 28.55
CA ASP A 2 12.04 2.01 29.57
C ASP A 2 10.91 1.18 28.94
N ALA A 3 11.12 -0.12 28.78
CA ALA A 3 10.16 -1.02 28.14
C ALA A 3 8.87 -1.23 28.97
N THR A 4 8.85 -0.85 30.23
CA THR A 4 7.68 -0.97 31.12
C THR A 4 6.82 0.30 31.12
N LYS A 5 7.33 1.41 30.61
CA LYS A 5 6.64 2.70 30.55
C LYS A 5 5.81 2.81 29.27
N GLN A 6 4.60 3.32 29.40
CA GLN A 6 3.80 3.77 28.26
C GLN A 6 4.12 5.24 27.96
N TYR A 7 4.52 5.52 26.74
CA TYR A 7 4.91 6.87 26.31
C TYR A 7 3.75 7.56 25.58
N ASP A 8 3.62 8.86 25.77
CA ASP A 8 2.81 9.69 24.91
C ASP A 8 3.35 9.64 23.46
N ILE A 9 2.48 9.77 22.45
CA ILE A 9 2.88 9.59 21.04
C ILE A 9 3.96 10.60 20.62
N ASN A 10 3.84 11.86 21.03
CA ASN A 10 4.84 12.88 20.68
C ASN A 10 6.18 12.61 21.36
N GLU A 11 6.14 12.20 22.63
CA GLU A 11 7.34 11.80 23.39
C GLU A 11 8.01 10.57 22.75
N ALA A 12 7.22 9.58 22.36
CA ALA A 12 7.72 8.36 21.73
C ALA A 12 8.41 8.64 20.40
N ILE A 13 7.83 9.49 19.55
CA ILE A 13 8.40 9.88 18.27
C ILE A 13 9.70 10.68 18.44
N ALA A 14 9.72 11.63 19.38
CA ALA A 14 10.92 12.41 19.70
C ALA A 14 12.06 11.50 20.16
N LEU A 15 11.78 10.55 21.04
CA LEU A 15 12.75 9.57 21.54
C LEU A 15 13.25 8.64 20.43
N LEU A 16 12.35 8.20 19.53
CA LEU A 16 12.70 7.38 18.38
C LEU A 16 13.68 8.12 17.46
N LYS A 17 13.44 9.39 17.15
CA LYS A 17 14.33 10.22 16.34
C LYS A 17 15.70 10.40 16.99
N GLU A 18 15.76 10.60 18.29
CA GLU A 18 17.01 10.72 19.07
C GLU A 18 17.82 9.42 19.02
N LEU A 19 17.17 8.27 19.03
CA LEU A 19 17.79 6.95 19.03
C LEU A 19 18.13 6.42 17.63
N ALA A 20 17.78 7.10 16.58
CA ALA A 20 18.12 6.73 15.22
C ALA A 20 19.63 6.86 15.00
N THR A 21 20.30 5.74 14.70
CA THR A 21 21.76 5.65 14.63
C THR A 21 22.31 5.30 13.25
N ALA A 22 21.44 4.94 12.30
CA ALA A 22 21.87 4.60 10.94
C ALA A 22 22.46 5.80 10.21
N LYS A 23 23.37 5.53 9.27
CA LYS A 23 23.99 6.55 8.42
C LYS A 23 23.15 6.94 7.19
N PHE A 24 21.90 6.52 7.15
CA PHE A 24 20.94 6.84 6.11
C PHE A 24 19.62 7.25 6.76
N VAL A 25 18.72 7.84 5.98
CA VAL A 25 17.38 8.21 6.45
C VAL A 25 16.54 6.94 6.61
N GLU A 26 16.28 6.58 7.87
CA GLU A 26 15.51 5.38 8.21
C GLU A 26 14.02 5.61 8.03
N SER A 27 13.30 4.55 7.67
CA SER A 27 11.83 4.56 7.69
C SER A 27 11.32 4.42 9.12
N VAL A 28 10.24 5.10 9.43
CA VAL A 28 9.52 4.97 10.70
C VAL A 28 8.33 4.05 10.48
N ASP A 29 8.33 2.93 11.16
CA ASP A 29 7.27 1.94 11.09
C ASP A 29 6.49 1.90 12.40
N VAL A 30 5.20 1.57 12.29
CA VAL A 30 4.34 1.34 13.45
C VAL A 30 3.80 -0.09 13.41
N ALA A 31 3.76 -0.71 14.58
CA ALA A 31 3.08 -1.99 14.79
C ALA A 31 2.01 -1.78 15.87
N VAL A 32 0.76 -2.12 15.53
CA VAL A 32 -0.37 -1.97 16.45
C VAL A 32 -0.93 -3.35 16.79
N ASN A 33 -0.91 -3.69 18.08
CA ASN A 33 -1.50 -4.92 18.57
C ASN A 33 -3.00 -4.71 18.76
N LEU A 34 -3.78 -5.32 17.86
CA LEU A 34 -5.24 -5.24 17.90
C LEU A 34 -5.80 -6.28 18.88
N GLY A 35 -6.88 -5.93 19.56
CA GLY A 35 -7.57 -6.87 20.44
C GLY A 35 -8.51 -7.83 19.70
N ILE A 36 -8.00 -8.53 18.69
CA ILE A 36 -8.77 -9.42 17.80
C ILE A 36 -8.28 -10.86 17.85
N ASP A 37 -9.16 -11.79 17.46
CA ASP A 37 -8.79 -13.17 17.14
C ASP A 37 -8.64 -13.31 15.61
N ALA A 38 -7.41 -13.31 15.13
CA ALA A 38 -7.10 -13.38 13.71
C ALA A 38 -7.51 -14.69 13.02
N ARG A 39 -7.86 -15.72 13.79
CA ARG A 39 -8.39 -17.00 13.26
C ARG A 39 -9.85 -16.87 12.82
N LYS A 40 -10.55 -15.85 13.31
CA LYS A 40 -11.93 -15.57 12.94
C LYS A 40 -11.97 -14.60 11.77
N SER A 41 -12.56 -15.03 10.65
CA SER A 41 -12.59 -14.25 9.42
C SER A 41 -13.33 -12.91 9.55
N ASP A 42 -14.33 -12.85 10.42
CA ASP A 42 -15.11 -11.65 10.73
C ASP A 42 -14.36 -10.61 11.57
N GLN A 43 -13.26 -11.02 12.21
CA GLN A 43 -12.39 -10.14 13.00
C GLN A 43 -11.15 -9.66 12.23
N ASN A 44 -10.94 -10.11 11.02
CA ASN A 44 -9.82 -9.67 10.19
C ASN A 44 -9.96 -8.19 9.81
N VAL A 45 -8.87 -7.45 10.00
CA VAL A 45 -8.79 -6.02 9.69
C VAL A 45 -7.93 -5.82 8.44
N ARG A 46 -8.48 -5.15 7.44
CA ARG A 46 -7.79 -4.77 6.21
C ARG A 46 -8.34 -3.44 5.70
N GLY A 47 -7.44 -2.54 5.35
CA GLY A 47 -7.84 -1.24 4.86
C GLY A 47 -6.68 -0.45 4.29
N ALA A 48 -6.98 0.80 3.96
CA ALA A 48 -6.01 1.77 3.49
C ALA A 48 -6.37 3.17 4.01
N THR A 49 -5.36 4.00 4.19
CA THR A 49 -5.55 5.41 4.53
C THR A 49 -4.50 6.25 3.82
N VAL A 50 -4.82 7.50 3.53
CA VAL A 50 -3.88 8.45 2.92
C VAL A 50 -3.26 9.29 4.02
N LEU A 51 -1.92 9.28 4.08
CA LEU A 51 -1.19 10.12 5.04
C LEU A 51 -1.07 11.54 4.50
N PRO A 52 -1.26 12.58 5.34
CA PRO A 52 -1.25 13.98 4.91
C PRO A 52 0.07 14.41 4.24
N HIS A 53 1.19 13.87 4.69
CA HIS A 53 2.53 14.20 4.20
C HIS A 53 3.20 13.04 3.48
N GLY A 54 2.43 11.98 3.15
CA GLY A 54 2.94 10.77 2.52
C GLY A 54 3.86 9.95 3.42
N THR A 55 4.51 8.96 2.82
CA THR A 55 5.44 8.05 3.52
C THR A 55 6.91 8.37 3.23
N GLY A 56 7.20 9.37 2.38
CA GLY A 56 8.54 9.68 1.90
C GLY A 56 9.04 8.75 0.78
N ARG A 57 8.19 7.86 0.27
CA ARG A 57 8.51 6.96 -0.85
C ARG A 57 7.84 7.44 -2.13
N SER A 58 8.59 7.35 -3.24
CA SER A 58 8.02 7.48 -4.57
C SER A 58 7.38 6.16 -4.98
N VAL A 59 6.10 6.21 -5.34
CA VAL A 59 5.30 5.02 -5.67
C VAL A 59 5.07 4.96 -7.17
N ARG A 60 5.35 3.80 -7.77
CA ARG A 60 5.05 3.50 -9.18
C ARG A 60 3.76 2.71 -9.22
N VAL A 61 2.82 3.14 -10.05
CA VAL A 61 1.48 2.58 -10.13
C VAL A 61 1.24 1.93 -11.48
N ALA A 62 0.78 0.69 -11.46
CA ALA A 62 0.28 -0.04 -12.63
C ALA A 62 -1.24 -0.12 -12.55
N VAL A 63 -1.91 0.19 -13.66
CA VAL A 63 -3.37 0.21 -13.73
C VAL A 63 -3.85 -0.73 -14.83
N PHE A 64 -4.73 -1.66 -14.47
CA PHE A 64 -5.45 -2.52 -15.39
C PHE A 64 -6.80 -1.90 -15.73
N THR A 65 -6.88 -1.27 -16.89
CA THR A 65 -8.10 -0.63 -17.37
C THR A 65 -8.01 -0.38 -18.87
N GLN A 66 -9.10 0.04 -19.48
CA GLN A 66 -9.18 0.32 -20.91
C GLN A 66 -10.06 1.55 -21.20
N GLY A 67 -10.00 2.03 -22.43
CA GLY A 67 -10.81 3.16 -22.92
C GLY A 67 -10.48 4.48 -22.21
N ALA A 68 -11.50 5.26 -21.90
CA ALA A 68 -11.35 6.56 -21.25
C ALA A 68 -10.68 6.48 -19.88
N ASN A 69 -10.90 5.40 -19.14
CA ASN A 69 -10.25 5.16 -17.84
C ASN A 69 -8.73 4.99 -17.99
N ALA A 70 -8.25 4.39 -19.08
CA ALA A 70 -6.82 4.26 -19.36
C ALA A 70 -6.16 5.64 -19.53
N GLU A 71 -6.78 6.54 -20.26
CA GLU A 71 -6.29 7.91 -20.42
C GLU A 71 -6.34 8.69 -19.11
N ALA A 72 -7.42 8.55 -18.36
CA ALA A 72 -7.57 9.18 -17.05
C ALA A 72 -6.50 8.70 -16.06
N ALA A 73 -6.17 7.42 -16.06
CA ALA A 73 -5.13 6.85 -15.22
C ALA A 73 -3.74 7.39 -15.60
N LYS A 74 -3.43 7.50 -16.88
CA LYS A 74 -2.17 8.10 -17.36
C LYS A 74 -2.08 9.57 -16.96
N ALA A 75 -3.15 10.33 -17.14
CA ALA A 75 -3.22 11.73 -16.73
C ALA A 75 -3.05 11.94 -15.22
N ALA A 76 -3.48 10.97 -14.41
CA ALA A 76 -3.30 10.98 -12.97
C ALA A 76 -1.88 10.60 -12.52
N GLY A 77 -1.02 10.12 -13.42
CA GLY A 77 0.37 9.80 -13.16
C GLY A 77 0.73 8.32 -13.07
N ALA A 78 -0.13 7.41 -13.56
CA ALA A 78 0.19 5.99 -13.62
C ALA A 78 1.34 5.74 -14.61
N GLU A 79 2.33 4.98 -14.20
CA GLU A 79 3.50 4.64 -15.02
C GLU A 79 3.17 3.56 -16.05
N LEU A 80 2.35 2.60 -15.68
CA LEU A 80 1.94 1.50 -16.53
C LEU A 80 0.41 1.43 -16.58
N VAL A 81 -0.13 1.41 -17.78
CA VAL A 81 -1.58 1.24 -18.02
C VAL A 81 -1.78 0.25 -19.15
N GLY A 82 -2.60 -0.75 -18.93
CA GLY A 82 -2.89 -1.76 -19.94
C GLY A 82 -3.90 -2.80 -19.45
N MET A 83 -4.08 -3.81 -20.26
CA MET A 83 -4.93 -4.97 -19.96
C MET A 83 -4.12 -6.26 -20.13
N GLU A 84 -4.37 -7.02 -21.21
CA GLU A 84 -3.70 -8.29 -21.48
C GLU A 84 -2.21 -8.12 -21.77
N ASP A 85 -1.81 -7.04 -22.43
CA ASP A 85 -0.41 -6.67 -22.70
C ASP A 85 0.37 -6.46 -21.38
N LEU A 86 -0.20 -5.73 -20.44
CA LEU A 86 0.38 -5.54 -19.11
C LEU A 86 0.43 -6.86 -18.32
N ALA A 87 -0.61 -7.70 -18.43
CA ALA A 87 -0.63 -9.01 -17.82
C ALA A 87 0.50 -9.91 -18.34
N ASP A 88 0.78 -9.87 -19.63
CA ASP A 88 1.87 -10.63 -20.25
C ASP A 88 3.25 -10.17 -19.77
N GLN A 89 3.44 -8.85 -19.61
CA GLN A 89 4.67 -8.30 -19.03
C GLN A 89 4.90 -8.81 -17.60
N ILE A 90 3.87 -8.83 -16.79
CA ILE A 90 3.93 -9.34 -15.40
C ILE A 90 4.24 -10.83 -15.38
N LYS A 91 3.62 -11.62 -16.24
CA LYS A 91 3.92 -13.06 -16.36
C LYS A 91 5.38 -13.33 -16.74
N LYS A 92 6.00 -12.44 -17.50
CA LYS A 92 7.42 -12.49 -17.86
C LYS A 92 8.35 -12.05 -16.72
N GLY A 93 7.82 -11.57 -15.61
CA GLY A 93 8.58 -11.11 -14.46
C GLY A 93 8.91 -9.61 -14.47
N GLU A 94 8.39 -8.85 -15.40
CA GLU A 94 8.55 -7.39 -15.48
C GLU A 94 7.60 -6.70 -14.50
N MET A 95 8.04 -6.50 -13.27
CA MET A 95 7.24 -5.91 -12.18
C MET A 95 7.89 -4.64 -11.64
N ASN A 96 7.93 -3.60 -12.46
CA ASN A 96 8.49 -2.29 -12.14
C ASN A 96 7.44 -1.35 -11.51
N PHE A 97 6.68 -1.85 -10.55
CA PHE A 97 5.63 -1.07 -9.88
C PHE A 97 5.48 -1.51 -8.41
N ASP A 98 4.94 -0.60 -7.61
CA ASP A 98 4.74 -0.80 -6.18
C ASP A 98 3.26 -0.98 -5.80
N VAL A 99 2.35 -0.55 -6.68
CA VAL A 99 0.90 -0.60 -6.48
C VAL A 99 0.23 -1.05 -7.77
N VAL A 100 -0.75 -1.93 -7.64
CA VAL A 100 -1.62 -2.36 -8.75
C VAL A 100 -3.04 -1.89 -8.48
N ILE A 101 -3.62 -1.19 -9.44
CA ILE A 101 -5.01 -0.72 -9.44
C ILE A 101 -5.73 -1.34 -10.63
N ALA A 102 -6.98 -1.70 -10.46
CA ALA A 102 -7.79 -2.28 -11.52
C ALA A 102 -9.20 -1.71 -11.52
N SER A 103 -9.77 -1.51 -12.71
CA SER A 103 -11.20 -1.31 -12.83
C SER A 103 -11.94 -2.64 -12.63
N PRO A 104 -13.22 -2.64 -12.19
CA PRO A 104 -13.94 -3.90 -11.92
C PRO A 104 -14.02 -4.85 -13.12
N ASP A 105 -14.13 -4.33 -14.32
CA ASP A 105 -14.14 -5.10 -15.57
C ASP A 105 -12.77 -5.74 -15.89
N ALA A 106 -11.68 -5.14 -15.44
CA ALA A 106 -10.33 -5.67 -15.62
C ALA A 106 -9.97 -6.81 -14.67
N MET A 107 -10.76 -7.08 -13.64
CA MET A 107 -10.49 -8.14 -12.66
C MET A 107 -10.45 -9.54 -13.30
N ARG A 108 -11.12 -9.72 -14.42
CA ARG A 108 -11.02 -10.96 -15.21
C ARG A 108 -9.57 -11.25 -15.65
N VAL A 109 -8.85 -10.22 -16.06
CA VAL A 109 -7.44 -10.32 -16.48
C VAL A 109 -6.54 -10.43 -15.25
N VAL A 110 -6.77 -9.59 -14.26
CA VAL A 110 -5.96 -9.54 -13.02
C VAL A 110 -6.09 -10.84 -12.21
N GLY A 111 -7.25 -11.48 -12.22
CA GLY A 111 -7.47 -12.75 -11.55
C GLY A 111 -6.53 -13.86 -12.02
N GLN A 112 -6.12 -13.83 -13.28
CA GLN A 112 -5.12 -14.76 -13.84
C GLN A 112 -3.71 -14.54 -13.27
N LEU A 113 -3.46 -13.38 -12.69
CA LEU A 113 -2.19 -12.99 -12.10
C LEU A 113 -2.14 -13.21 -10.58
N GLY A 114 -3.18 -13.80 -10.00
CA GLY A 114 -3.28 -13.99 -8.56
C GLY A 114 -2.11 -14.78 -7.96
N GLN A 115 -1.59 -15.75 -8.68
CA GLN A 115 -0.43 -16.53 -8.24
C GLN A 115 0.88 -15.73 -8.23
N VAL A 116 0.97 -14.69 -9.04
CA VAL A 116 2.14 -13.80 -9.14
C VAL A 116 2.01 -12.61 -8.20
N LEU A 117 0.85 -11.96 -8.20
CA LEU A 117 0.59 -10.73 -7.43
C LEU A 117 0.25 -11.01 -5.96
N GLY A 118 -0.44 -12.11 -5.69
CA GLY A 118 -0.89 -12.47 -4.33
C GLY A 118 0.25 -12.58 -3.32
N PRO A 119 1.29 -13.41 -3.57
CA PRO A 119 2.42 -13.56 -2.64
C PRO A 119 3.20 -12.27 -2.38
N ARG A 120 3.16 -11.33 -3.31
CA ARG A 120 3.83 -10.03 -3.20
C ARG A 120 2.96 -8.94 -2.56
N GLY A 121 1.73 -9.27 -2.18
CA GLY A 121 0.78 -8.31 -1.63
C GLY A 121 0.31 -7.24 -2.61
N LEU A 122 0.46 -7.48 -3.92
CA LEU A 122 0.12 -6.54 -4.99
C LEU A 122 -1.26 -6.80 -5.61
N MET A 123 -1.96 -7.85 -5.20
CA MET A 123 -3.29 -8.17 -5.73
C MET A 123 -4.29 -7.06 -5.40
N PRO A 124 -4.96 -6.47 -6.40
CA PRO A 124 -5.99 -5.45 -6.15
C PRO A 124 -7.14 -5.99 -5.30
N ASN A 125 -7.69 -5.15 -4.44
CA ASN A 125 -8.79 -5.50 -3.56
C ASN A 125 -9.75 -4.33 -3.35
N PRO A 126 -11.07 -4.54 -3.45
CA PRO A 126 -12.06 -3.47 -3.23
C PRO A 126 -11.98 -2.86 -1.83
N LYS A 127 -11.64 -3.65 -0.81
CA LYS A 127 -11.56 -3.17 0.58
C LYS A 127 -10.48 -2.13 0.82
N VAL A 128 -9.43 -2.13 0.01
CA VAL A 128 -8.34 -1.14 0.09
C VAL A 128 -8.44 -0.09 -1.01
N GLY A 129 -9.52 -0.08 -1.79
CA GLY A 129 -9.76 0.92 -2.82
C GLY A 129 -8.94 0.77 -4.10
N THR A 130 -8.29 -0.38 -4.31
CA THR A 130 -7.50 -0.66 -5.52
C THR A 130 -8.29 -1.34 -6.63
N VAL A 131 -9.53 -1.75 -6.37
CA VAL A 131 -10.52 -2.13 -7.39
C VAL A 131 -11.63 -1.09 -7.34
N THR A 132 -11.70 -0.24 -8.37
CA THR A 132 -12.63 0.88 -8.40
C THR A 132 -12.91 1.30 -9.84
N PRO A 133 -14.12 1.75 -10.17
CA PRO A 133 -14.40 2.37 -11.47
C PRO A 133 -13.71 3.73 -11.63
N ASN A 134 -13.36 4.41 -10.53
CA ASN A 134 -12.64 5.68 -10.54
C ASN A 134 -11.13 5.45 -10.38
N VAL A 135 -10.49 4.93 -11.42
CA VAL A 135 -9.05 4.59 -11.40
C VAL A 135 -8.15 5.83 -11.25
N ALA A 136 -8.57 6.97 -11.78
CA ALA A 136 -7.79 8.21 -11.66
C ALA A 136 -7.65 8.66 -10.20
N GLU A 137 -8.72 8.62 -9.43
CA GLU A 137 -8.69 8.93 -8.01
C GLU A 137 -7.83 7.95 -7.22
N ALA A 138 -7.94 6.66 -7.53
CA ALA A 138 -7.12 5.62 -6.90
C ALA A 138 -5.63 5.83 -7.17
N VAL A 139 -5.24 6.23 -8.38
CA VAL A 139 -3.86 6.59 -8.72
C VAL A 139 -3.39 7.80 -7.93
N LYS A 140 -4.20 8.85 -7.85
CA LYS A 140 -3.87 10.06 -7.07
C LYS A 140 -3.67 9.73 -5.59
N ASN A 141 -4.54 8.94 -5.00
CA ASN A 141 -4.42 8.50 -3.61
C ASN A 141 -3.15 7.68 -3.37
N ALA A 142 -2.84 6.75 -4.26
CA ALA A 142 -1.62 5.95 -4.19
C ALA A 142 -0.35 6.83 -4.26
N LYS A 143 -0.34 7.82 -5.14
CA LYS A 143 0.77 8.79 -5.28
C LYS A 143 0.88 9.76 -4.11
N ALA A 144 -0.24 10.07 -3.45
CA ALA A 144 -0.29 10.97 -2.30
C ALA A 144 0.22 10.35 -1.00
N GLY A 145 0.62 9.07 -1.00
CA GLY A 145 1.16 8.39 0.17
C GLY A 145 0.12 7.55 0.91
N GLN A 146 -0.71 6.84 0.16
CA GLN A 146 -1.62 5.86 0.74
C GLN A 146 -0.84 4.72 1.37
N VAL A 147 -1.17 4.39 2.61
CA VAL A 147 -0.69 3.19 3.30
C VAL A 147 -1.80 2.16 3.36
N ARG A 148 -1.43 0.91 3.17
CA ARG A 148 -2.32 -0.24 3.30
C ARG A 148 -1.92 -1.03 4.52
N TYR A 149 -2.91 -1.54 5.19
CA TYR A 149 -2.70 -2.36 6.38
C TYR A 149 -3.59 -3.58 6.37
N ARG A 150 -3.05 -4.64 6.92
CA ARG A 150 -3.75 -5.90 7.15
C ARG A 150 -3.20 -6.51 8.43
N ASN A 151 -4.07 -7.06 9.27
CA ASN A 151 -3.61 -7.80 10.45
C ASN A 151 -2.88 -9.08 10.02
N ASP A 152 -1.86 -9.43 10.76
CA ASP A 152 -1.17 -10.71 10.65
C ASP A 152 -1.90 -11.81 11.46
N LYS A 153 -1.32 -13.00 11.50
CA LYS A 153 -1.88 -14.15 12.27
C LYS A 153 -1.95 -13.91 13.78
N ASN A 154 -1.21 -12.95 14.28
CA ASN A 154 -1.17 -12.59 15.71
C ASN A 154 -2.08 -11.38 16.03
N GLY A 155 -2.84 -10.88 15.07
CA GLY A 155 -3.72 -9.73 15.26
C GLY A 155 -2.98 -8.39 15.29
N ILE A 156 -1.82 -8.30 14.66
CA ILE A 156 -0.99 -7.09 14.63
C ILE A 156 -1.00 -6.51 13.22
N ILE A 157 -1.18 -5.20 13.11
CA ILE A 157 -0.94 -4.48 11.85
C ILE A 157 0.43 -3.82 11.88
N HIS A 158 1.11 -3.85 10.73
CA HIS A 158 2.42 -3.26 10.52
C HIS A 158 2.35 -2.32 9.32
N THR A 159 2.85 -1.10 9.44
CA THR A 159 2.91 -0.15 8.33
C THR A 159 3.99 0.89 8.54
N THR A 160 4.50 1.42 7.43
CA THR A 160 5.44 2.56 7.43
C THR A 160 4.63 3.85 7.44
N ILE A 161 4.98 4.78 8.32
CA ILE A 161 4.26 6.06 8.49
C ILE A 161 5.07 7.28 8.07
N GLY A 162 6.36 7.13 7.82
CA GLY A 162 7.22 8.23 7.42
C GLY A 162 8.70 7.91 7.46
N LYS A 163 9.49 8.95 7.52
CA LYS A 163 10.95 8.90 7.62
C LYS A 163 11.42 9.68 8.86
N VAL A 164 12.60 9.34 9.38
CA VAL A 164 13.16 10.00 10.57
C VAL A 164 13.50 11.48 10.35
N ASP A 165 13.64 11.92 9.11
CA ASP A 165 13.86 13.31 8.73
C ASP A 165 12.58 14.14 8.54
N PHE A 166 11.42 13.55 8.73
CA PHE A 166 10.15 14.27 8.78
C PHE A 166 10.03 15.12 10.04
N ASP A 167 9.39 16.29 9.92
CA ASP A 167 9.11 17.20 11.04
C ASP A 167 8.08 16.63 12.01
#